data_2c7fbe9ab31a226aa60778178c307e19
#
_entry.id   2c7fbe9ab31a226aa60778178c307e19
#
_cell.length_a   1.000
_cell.length_b   1.000
_cell.length_c   1.000
_cell.angle_alpha   90.00
_cell.angle_beta   90.00
_cell.angle_gamma   90.00
#
_symmetry.space_group_name_H-M   'P 1'
#
loop_
_entity.id
_entity.type
_entity.pdbx_description
1 polymer ?
#
loop_
_entity_poly.entity_id
_entity_poly.type
_entity_poly.pdbx_seq_one_letter_code
_entity_poly.pdbx_strand_id
1 'polypeptide(L)'
;MDQRYVQFGCGMCAPETWQNFDAGPAFWLQSRLPFLTPLLVKKGFPPYPKNIRYGDVIKGLPLPHQSVDAVYCSHVLEHLTLEEFRLAIRNVFSYLRPGGTFRLVLPDLEQLIKVYMTDGTPGAASRFMRESYLGEQALSRGLGALPTALFGRSRHLWMWDYKGIAEQLAAAGYTDIRRAQLGDSSDPRFSEVESEGRWTNCLGVDCKRP
;
A
#
# COMPACT_ATOMS: atom_id res chain seq x y z
N MET A 1 6.17 -21.17 14.13
CA MET A 1 6.91 -20.98 12.87
C MET A 1 7.38 -19.55 12.84
N ASP A 2 8.65 -19.35 12.52
CA ASP A 2 9.23 -18.01 12.46
C ASP A 2 8.74 -17.34 11.16
N GLN A 3 7.69 -16.50 11.28
CA GLN A 3 7.07 -15.85 10.12
C GLN A 3 7.94 -14.68 9.68
N ARG A 4 8.88 -14.93 8.76
CA ARG A 4 9.82 -13.94 8.23
C ARG A 4 9.34 -13.19 6.99
N TYR A 5 8.07 -13.35 6.66
CA TYR A 5 7.36 -12.67 5.58
C TYR A 5 6.36 -11.69 6.17
N VAL A 6 6.38 -10.48 5.72
CA VAL A 6 5.59 -9.37 6.27
C VAL A 6 4.85 -8.64 5.16
N GLN A 7 3.59 -8.33 5.38
CA GLN A 7 2.89 -7.34 4.56
C GLN A 7 2.25 -6.25 5.43
N PHE A 8 2.16 -5.06 4.90
CA PHE A 8 1.45 -3.95 5.52
C PHE A 8 0.45 -3.32 4.55
N GLY A 9 -0.63 -2.74 5.11
CA GLY A 9 -1.79 -2.34 4.33
C GLY A 9 -2.47 -3.54 3.68
N CYS A 10 -2.51 -4.66 4.41
CA CYS A 10 -2.96 -5.94 3.87
C CYS A 10 -4.45 -5.99 3.53
N GLY A 11 -5.25 -5.08 4.10
CA GLY A 11 -6.69 -5.07 3.90
C GLY A 11 -7.32 -6.41 4.28
N MET A 12 -8.01 -7.04 3.33
CA MET A 12 -8.66 -8.35 3.53
C MET A 12 -7.77 -9.55 3.15
N CYS A 13 -6.58 -9.31 2.58
CA CYS A 13 -5.64 -10.36 2.22
C CYS A 13 -4.71 -10.65 3.40
N ALA A 14 -4.91 -11.78 4.09
CA ALA A 14 -4.14 -12.10 5.29
C ALA A 14 -3.78 -13.59 5.35
N PRO A 15 -2.88 -14.09 4.48
CA PRO A 15 -2.42 -15.48 4.54
C PRO A 15 -1.70 -15.77 5.87
N GLU A 16 -1.88 -16.98 6.40
CA GLU A 16 -1.30 -17.36 7.71
C GLU A 16 0.23 -17.48 7.70
N THR A 17 0.81 -17.65 6.54
CA THR A 17 2.26 -17.72 6.31
C THR A 17 2.96 -16.36 6.42
N TRP A 18 2.20 -15.26 6.44
CA TRP A 18 2.65 -13.88 6.52
C TRP A 18 2.28 -13.24 7.86
N GLN A 19 3.13 -12.35 8.35
CA GLN A 19 2.75 -11.37 9.37
C GLN A 19 1.99 -10.24 8.70
N ASN A 20 0.70 -10.11 9.00
CA ASN A 20 -0.20 -9.18 8.34
C ASN A 20 -0.44 -7.95 9.21
N PHE A 21 -0.12 -6.77 8.68
CA PHE A 21 -0.32 -5.50 9.36
C PHE A 21 -1.25 -4.59 8.56
N ASP A 22 -2.08 -3.86 9.30
CA ASP A 22 -2.91 -2.79 8.73
C ASP A 22 -3.04 -1.64 9.73
N ALA A 23 -3.11 -0.42 9.22
CA ALA A 23 -3.33 0.80 10.00
C ALA A 23 -4.56 1.58 9.52
N GLY A 24 -5.36 0.99 8.61
CA GLY A 24 -6.56 1.62 8.07
C GLY A 24 -7.57 1.97 9.17
N PRO A 25 -8.25 3.12 9.08
CA PRO A 25 -9.18 3.57 10.11
C PRO A 25 -10.32 2.57 10.37
N ALA A 26 -10.81 1.88 9.33
CA ALA A 26 -11.85 0.85 9.48
C ALA A 26 -11.35 -0.35 10.28
N PHE A 27 -10.13 -0.82 10.00
CA PHE A 27 -9.49 -1.88 10.76
C PHE A 27 -9.24 -1.46 12.22
N TRP A 28 -8.68 -0.26 12.41
CA TRP A 28 -8.46 0.29 13.75
C TRP A 28 -9.75 0.30 14.58
N LEU A 29 -10.84 0.79 13.98
CA LEU A 29 -12.14 0.86 14.66
C LEU A 29 -12.69 -0.54 15.02
N GLN A 30 -12.63 -1.50 14.09
CA GLN A 30 -13.10 -2.86 14.35
C GLN A 30 -12.22 -3.57 15.40
N SER A 31 -10.92 -3.35 15.39
CA SER A 31 -9.99 -3.98 16.33
C SER A 31 -10.12 -3.42 17.76
N ARG A 32 -10.43 -2.12 17.90
CA ARG A 32 -10.56 -1.45 19.21
C ARG A 32 -11.95 -1.50 19.79
N LEU A 33 -12.96 -1.51 18.94
CA LEU A 33 -14.36 -1.49 19.31
C LEU A 33 -15.14 -2.61 18.58
N PRO A 34 -14.85 -3.88 18.88
CA PRO A 34 -15.41 -5.02 18.13
C PRO A 34 -16.94 -5.09 18.20
N PHE A 35 -17.56 -4.52 19.22
CA PHE A 35 -19.02 -4.43 19.33
C PHE A 35 -19.66 -3.55 18.22
N LEU A 36 -18.90 -2.67 17.57
CA LEU A 36 -19.35 -1.88 16.42
C LEU A 36 -19.27 -2.65 15.09
N THR A 37 -18.62 -3.79 15.04
CA THR A 37 -18.44 -4.57 13.80
C THR A 37 -19.78 -4.87 13.09
N PRO A 38 -20.87 -5.28 13.77
CA PRO A 38 -22.15 -5.51 13.09
C PRO A 38 -22.72 -4.26 12.42
N LEU A 39 -22.52 -3.08 13.01
CA LEU A 39 -22.91 -1.81 12.41
C LEU A 39 -22.07 -1.45 11.19
N LEU A 40 -20.76 -1.69 11.26
CA LEU A 40 -19.82 -1.45 10.16
C LEU A 40 -20.11 -2.38 8.99
N VAL A 41 -20.41 -3.66 9.25
CA VAL A 41 -20.81 -4.63 8.22
C VAL A 41 -22.07 -4.17 7.48
N LYS A 42 -23.08 -3.66 8.18
CA LYS A 42 -24.29 -3.07 7.56
C LYS A 42 -23.96 -1.86 6.67
N LYS A 43 -22.86 -1.17 6.92
CA LYS A 43 -22.36 -0.06 6.10
C LYS A 43 -21.38 -0.48 4.99
N GLY A 44 -21.22 -1.77 4.75
CA GLY A 44 -20.38 -2.31 3.67
C GLY A 44 -18.92 -2.57 4.07
N PHE A 45 -18.56 -2.50 5.36
CA PHE A 45 -17.22 -2.85 5.84
C PHE A 45 -17.24 -4.28 6.39
N PRO A 46 -16.74 -5.29 5.64
CA PRO A 46 -16.71 -6.66 6.12
C PRO A 46 -15.79 -6.81 7.34
N PRO A 47 -15.98 -7.86 8.17
CA PRO A 47 -15.09 -8.11 9.29
C PRO A 47 -13.70 -8.48 8.77
N TYR A 48 -12.68 -7.86 9.34
CA TYR A 48 -11.29 -8.17 9.00
C TYR A 48 -10.87 -9.57 9.51
N PRO A 49 -9.98 -10.26 8.80
CA PRO A 49 -9.36 -11.49 9.28
C PRO A 49 -8.71 -11.32 10.66
N LYS A 50 -8.82 -12.35 11.50
CA LYS A 50 -8.36 -12.29 12.92
C LYS A 50 -6.84 -12.26 13.06
N ASN A 51 -6.11 -12.71 12.05
CA ASN A 51 -4.64 -12.76 12.02
C ASN A 51 -3.99 -11.46 11.53
N ILE A 52 -4.77 -10.36 11.42
CA ILE A 52 -4.24 -9.04 11.14
C ILE A 52 -3.91 -8.34 12.46
N ARG A 53 -2.74 -7.73 12.52
CA ARG A 53 -2.26 -6.91 13.64
C ARG A 53 -2.27 -5.45 13.27
N TYR A 54 -2.56 -4.58 14.25
CA TYR A 54 -2.38 -3.15 14.03
C TYR A 54 -0.89 -2.82 13.87
N GLY A 55 -0.54 -2.10 12.81
CA GLY A 55 0.83 -1.66 12.55
C GLY A 55 0.86 -0.54 11.53
N ASP A 56 1.46 0.59 11.93
CA ASP A 56 1.65 1.78 11.12
C ASP A 56 3.12 1.81 10.66
N VAL A 57 3.34 1.63 9.37
CA VAL A 57 4.69 1.56 8.80
C VAL A 57 5.48 2.87 8.97
N ILE A 58 4.79 4.01 9.09
CA ILE A 58 5.42 5.32 9.29
C ILE A 58 6.03 5.39 10.71
N LYS A 59 5.27 4.94 11.72
CA LYS A 59 5.69 4.92 13.13
C LYS A 59 6.62 3.76 13.46
N GLY A 60 6.68 2.78 12.59
CA GLY A 60 7.40 1.53 12.78
C GLY A 60 6.48 0.37 13.14
N LEU A 61 6.68 -0.76 12.47
CA LEU A 61 6.03 -2.02 12.80
C LEU A 61 6.72 -2.66 14.02
N PRO A 62 6.01 -3.44 14.83
CA PRO A 62 6.59 -4.11 15.99
C PRO A 62 7.43 -5.34 15.56
N LEU A 63 8.49 -5.07 14.81
CA LEU A 63 9.41 -6.05 14.24
C LEU A 63 10.83 -5.75 14.67
N PRO A 64 11.63 -6.77 15.00
CA PRO A 64 13.06 -6.58 15.24
C PRO A 64 13.79 -6.14 13.96
N HIS A 65 14.88 -5.44 14.09
CA HIS A 65 15.75 -5.13 12.98
C HIS A 65 16.33 -6.40 12.37
N GLN A 66 16.50 -6.42 11.05
CA GLN A 66 17.10 -7.52 10.29
C GLN A 66 16.48 -8.90 10.60
N SER A 67 15.17 -8.94 10.75
CA SER A 67 14.45 -10.15 11.17
C SER A 67 13.59 -10.79 10.07
N VAL A 68 13.36 -10.09 8.95
CA VAL A 68 12.46 -10.56 7.90
C VAL A 68 13.17 -10.79 6.58
N ASP A 69 12.70 -11.78 5.82
CA ASP A 69 13.21 -12.14 4.50
C ASP A 69 12.57 -11.33 3.39
N ALA A 70 11.29 -11.00 3.56
CA ALA A 70 10.55 -10.25 2.56
C ALA A 70 9.50 -9.35 3.18
N VAL A 71 9.28 -8.20 2.53
CA VAL A 71 8.18 -7.28 2.84
C VAL A 71 7.39 -7.01 1.56
N TYR A 72 6.07 -7.03 1.66
CA TYR A 72 5.15 -6.68 0.58
C TYR A 72 4.21 -5.55 0.99
N CYS A 73 3.93 -4.65 0.06
CA CYS A 73 2.81 -3.72 0.19
C CYS A 73 2.20 -3.39 -1.17
N SER A 74 0.91 -3.09 -1.16
CA SER A 74 0.16 -2.77 -2.37
C SER A 74 -0.88 -1.71 -2.06
N HIS A 75 -0.86 -0.61 -2.81
CA HIS A 75 -1.77 0.53 -2.68
C HIS A 75 -1.78 1.14 -1.27
N VAL A 76 -0.60 1.48 -0.78
CA VAL A 76 -0.38 2.13 0.53
C VAL A 76 0.46 3.39 0.39
N LEU A 77 1.57 3.29 -0.35
CA LEU A 77 2.61 4.32 -0.33
C LEU A 77 2.22 5.60 -1.07
N GLU A 78 1.26 5.52 -2.00
CA GLU A 78 0.65 6.67 -2.68
C GLU A 78 -0.20 7.54 -1.76
N HIS A 79 -0.65 6.99 -0.63
CA HIS A 79 -1.43 7.72 0.38
C HIS A 79 -0.56 8.47 1.39
N LEU A 80 0.75 8.34 1.29
CA LEU A 80 1.71 9.00 2.16
C LEU A 80 2.21 10.30 1.55
N THR A 81 2.53 11.27 2.41
CA THR A 81 3.34 12.41 1.99
C THR A 81 4.75 11.92 1.63
N LEU A 82 5.52 12.73 0.90
CA LEU A 82 6.90 12.36 0.53
C LEU A 82 7.78 12.06 1.76
N GLU A 83 7.60 12.80 2.85
CA GLU A 83 8.35 12.58 4.09
C GLU A 83 7.94 11.27 4.77
N GLU A 84 6.64 10.99 4.86
CA GLU A 84 6.12 9.74 5.41
C GLU A 84 6.54 8.54 4.57
N PHE A 85 6.52 8.67 3.25
CA PHE A 85 7.05 7.64 2.34
C PHE A 85 8.52 7.33 2.65
N ARG A 86 9.37 8.36 2.80
CA ARG A 86 10.79 8.20 3.15
C ARG A 86 10.98 7.52 4.51
N LEU A 87 10.12 7.83 5.48
CA LEU A 87 10.13 7.14 6.78
C LEU A 87 9.73 5.67 6.62
N ALA A 88 8.66 5.40 5.90
CA ALA A 88 8.16 4.05 5.66
C ALA A 88 9.21 3.15 5.02
N ILE A 89 9.85 3.60 3.92
CA ILE A 89 10.86 2.77 3.23
C ILE A 89 12.13 2.57 4.06
N ARG A 90 12.54 3.53 4.91
CA ARG A 90 13.64 3.35 5.87
C ARG A 90 13.27 2.35 6.97
N ASN A 91 12.05 2.39 7.48
CA ASN A 91 11.58 1.42 8.45
C ASN A 91 11.58 0.02 7.85
N VAL A 92 11.04 -0.17 6.64
CA VAL A 92 11.07 -1.44 5.91
C VAL A 92 12.52 -1.92 5.71
N PHE A 93 13.41 -1.04 5.29
CA PHE A 93 14.84 -1.37 5.14
C PHE A 93 15.44 -1.91 6.45
N SER A 94 15.08 -1.31 7.58
CA SER A 94 15.60 -1.74 8.87
C SER A 94 15.16 -3.16 9.26
N TYR A 95 13.97 -3.59 8.86
CA TYR A 95 13.44 -4.93 9.19
C TYR A 95 14.02 -6.03 8.32
N LEU A 96 14.30 -5.73 7.04
CA LEU A 96 14.86 -6.70 6.11
C LEU A 96 16.24 -7.15 6.56
N ARG A 97 16.53 -8.43 6.40
CA ARG A 97 17.90 -8.98 6.53
C ARG A 97 18.71 -8.63 5.29
N PRO A 98 20.05 -8.71 5.34
CA PRO A 98 20.88 -8.67 4.14
C PRO A 98 20.37 -9.69 3.11
N GLY A 99 20.21 -9.27 1.85
CA GLY A 99 19.60 -10.05 0.77
C GLY A 99 18.08 -10.11 0.78
N GLY A 100 17.41 -9.57 1.81
CA GLY A 100 15.96 -9.53 1.92
C GLY A 100 15.29 -8.64 0.87
N THR A 101 14.08 -9.00 0.47
CA THR A 101 13.36 -8.37 -0.65
C THR A 101 12.25 -7.44 -0.15
N PHE A 102 12.19 -6.23 -0.69
CA PHE A 102 11.03 -5.36 -0.62
C PHE A 102 10.33 -5.31 -1.97
N ARG A 103 9.06 -5.70 -1.99
CA ARG A 103 8.22 -5.73 -3.19
C ARG A 103 6.98 -4.89 -2.96
N LEU A 104 6.72 -3.97 -3.88
CA LEU A 104 5.65 -2.98 -3.72
C LEU A 104 4.91 -2.75 -5.04
N VAL A 105 3.64 -2.39 -4.91
CA VAL A 105 2.73 -2.08 -6.03
C VAL A 105 1.96 -0.82 -5.70
N LEU A 106 1.87 0.07 -6.68
CA LEU A 106 1.15 1.34 -6.55
C LEU A 106 0.71 1.85 -7.94
N PRO A 107 -0.21 2.82 -8.03
CA PRO A 107 -0.64 3.38 -9.30
C PRO A 107 0.52 3.96 -10.11
N ASP A 108 0.58 3.66 -11.40
CA ASP A 108 1.64 4.13 -12.30
C ASP A 108 1.29 5.51 -12.89
N LEU A 109 2.02 6.55 -12.47
CA LEU A 109 1.85 7.89 -13.00
C LEU A 109 2.11 7.96 -14.51
N GLU A 110 3.14 7.24 -15.03
CA GLU A 110 3.43 7.20 -16.47
C GLU A 110 2.25 6.64 -17.25
N GLN A 111 1.63 5.56 -16.76
CA GLN A 111 0.47 4.94 -17.40
C GLN A 111 -0.74 5.89 -17.38
N LEU A 112 -1.02 6.54 -16.27
CA LEU A 112 -2.13 7.51 -16.16
C LEU A 112 -1.94 8.70 -17.11
N ILE A 113 -0.73 9.25 -17.20
CA ILE A 113 -0.40 10.33 -18.13
C ILE A 113 -0.57 9.86 -19.56
N LYS A 114 -0.09 8.67 -19.91
CA LYS A 114 -0.23 8.11 -21.25
C LYS A 114 -1.71 7.97 -21.66
N VAL A 115 -2.55 7.45 -20.78
CA VAL A 115 -3.99 7.35 -21.01
C VAL A 115 -4.60 8.73 -21.23
N TYR A 116 -4.28 9.70 -20.37
CA TYR A 116 -4.76 11.08 -20.49
C TYR A 116 -4.34 11.72 -21.82
N MET A 117 -3.08 11.57 -22.23
CA MET A 117 -2.54 12.18 -23.43
C MET A 117 -3.13 11.57 -24.72
N THR A 118 -3.59 10.32 -24.66
CA THR A 118 -4.22 9.63 -25.80
C THR A 118 -5.74 9.75 -25.83
N ASP A 119 -6.36 10.21 -24.73
CA ASP A 119 -7.80 10.39 -24.62
C ASP A 119 -8.24 11.71 -25.27
N GLY A 120 -8.61 11.66 -26.55
CA GLY A 120 -9.13 12.80 -27.29
C GLY A 120 -10.58 13.18 -26.99
N THR A 121 -11.24 12.55 -26.01
CA THR A 121 -12.68 12.79 -25.77
C THR A 121 -12.93 13.91 -24.75
N PRO A 122 -14.09 14.59 -24.80
CA PRO A 122 -14.47 15.56 -23.79
C PRO A 122 -14.46 14.94 -22.38
N GLY A 123 -13.91 15.69 -21.41
CA GLY A 123 -13.84 15.24 -20.00
C GLY A 123 -12.60 14.39 -19.65
N ALA A 124 -11.61 14.24 -20.55
CA ALA A 124 -10.37 13.53 -20.30
C ALA A 124 -9.68 13.97 -19.00
N ALA A 125 -9.56 15.30 -18.76
CA ALA A 125 -9.00 15.83 -17.51
C ALA A 125 -9.79 15.39 -16.27
N SER A 126 -11.12 15.40 -16.34
CA SER A 126 -11.96 14.95 -15.23
C SER A 126 -11.82 13.45 -14.96
N ARG A 127 -11.61 12.62 -16.00
CA ARG A 127 -11.30 11.19 -15.84
C ARG A 127 -9.94 11.02 -15.18
N PHE A 128 -8.92 11.69 -15.68
CA PHE A 128 -7.58 11.64 -15.08
C PHE A 128 -7.61 11.98 -13.60
N MET A 129 -8.28 13.08 -13.22
CA MET A 129 -8.39 13.49 -11.81
C MET A 129 -9.12 12.47 -10.94
N ARG A 130 -10.11 11.75 -11.48
CA ARG A 130 -10.81 10.69 -10.74
C ARG A 130 -9.97 9.41 -10.63
N GLU A 131 -9.40 8.95 -11.75
CA GLU A 131 -8.64 7.70 -11.83
C GLU A 131 -7.30 7.78 -11.09
N SER A 132 -6.70 8.97 -11.05
CA SER A 132 -5.51 9.22 -10.24
C SER A 132 -5.79 9.44 -8.76
N TYR A 133 -7.07 9.52 -8.34
CA TYR A 133 -7.47 9.88 -6.97
C TYR A 133 -6.85 11.20 -6.45
N LEU A 134 -6.43 12.10 -7.35
CA LEU A 134 -5.95 13.44 -7.03
C LEU A 134 -7.10 14.45 -6.93
N GLY A 135 -8.23 14.16 -7.60
CA GLY A 135 -9.39 15.03 -7.65
C GLY A 135 -10.35 14.80 -6.50
N GLU A 136 -10.74 15.86 -5.82
CA GLU A 136 -11.81 15.85 -4.81
C GLU A 136 -13.09 16.39 -5.46
N GLN A 137 -14.13 15.56 -5.60
CA GLN A 137 -15.39 15.97 -6.25
C GLN A 137 -16.24 16.84 -5.34
N ALA A 138 -16.19 16.60 -4.03
CA ALA A 138 -16.92 17.39 -3.04
C ALA A 138 -16.20 17.33 -1.68
N LEU A 139 -16.15 18.45 -0.98
CA LEU A 139 -15.68 18.49 0.39
C LEU A 139 -16.82 18.15 1.33
N SER A 140 -16.72 17.06 2.05
CA SER A 140 -17.63 16.77 3.16
C SER A 140 -17.41 17.80 4.28
N ARG A 141 -18.47 18.54 4.66
CA ARG A 141 -18.42 19.57 5.70
C ARG A 141 -19.33 19.20 6.87
N GLY A 142 -18.98 19.67 8.07
CA GLY A 142 -19.78 19.46 9.29
C GLY A 142 -19.68 18.03 9.86
N LEU A 143 -20.66 17.68 10.71
CA LEU A 143 -20.71 16.36 11.37
C LEU A 143 -20.83 15.17 10.39
N GLY A 144 -21.35 15.41 9.19
CA GLY A 144 -21.38 14.41 8.10
C GLY A 144 -20.01 14.09 7.49
N ALA A 145 -18.97 14.89 7.77
CA ALA A 145 -17.60 14.65 7.32
C ALA A 145 -16.86 13.57 8.15
N LEU A 146 -17.34 13.27 9.36
CA LEU A 146 -16.72 12.27 10.25
C LEU A 146 -16.58 10.88 9.62
N PRO A 147 -17.62 10.31 8.97
CA PRO A 147 -17.46 9.02 8.29
C PRO A 147 -16.47 9.09 7.12
N THR A 148 -16.53 10.16 6.32
CA THR A 148 -15.63 10.35 5.17
C THR A 148 -14.18 10.58 5.61
N ALA A 149 -13.97 11.29 6.73
CA ALA A 149 -12.64 11.48 7.31
C ALA A 149 -12.06 10.19 7.90
N LEU A 150 -12.92 9.33 8.45
CA LEU A 150 -12.50 8.05 9.05
C LEU A 150 -12.37 6.90 8.03
N PHE A 151 -13.14 6.92 6.94
CA PHE A 151 -13.26 5.78 6.03
C PHE A 151 -13.03 6.14 4.56
N GLY A 152 -12.94 7.42 4.20
CA GLY A 152 -13.01 7.88 2.81
C GLY A 152 -11.83 8.65 2.28
N ARG A 153 -10.69 8.69 2.96
CA ARG A 153 -9.47 9.28 2.38
C ARG A 153 -8.71 8.24 1.57
N SER A 154 -9.29 7.86 0.43
CA SER A 154 -8.58 7.12 -0.64
C SER A 154 -7.71 8.06 -1.49
N ARG A 155 -7.36 9.22 -0.96
CA ARG A 155 -6.67 10.27 -1.67
C ARG A 155 -5.21 9.89 -1.86
N HIS A 156 -4.73 9.97 -3.11
CA HIS A 156 -3.31 9.84 -3.36
C HIS A 156 -2.64 11.19 -3.04
N LEU A 157 -1.69 11.17 -2.13
CA LEU A 157 -0.94 12.36 -1.74
C LEU A 157 0.31 12.54 -2.57
N TRP A 158 0.88 11.45 -3.08
CA TRP A 158 2.06 11.47 -3.93
C TRP A 158 2.00 10.38 -5.00
N MET A 159 1.95 10.79 -6.25
CA MET A 159 1.97 9.86 -7.37
C MET A 159 3.41 9.54 -7.79
N TRP A 160 3.63 8.29 -8.18
CA TRP A 160 4.95 7.78 -8.50
C TRP A 160 5.05 7.30 -9.94
N ASP A 161 6.19 7.58 -10.56
CA ASP A 161 6.72 6.84 -11.70
C ASP A 161 7.88 5.94 -11.24
N TYR A 162 8.35 5.08 -12.14
CA TYR A 162 9.46 4.17 -11.81
C TYR A 162 10.75 4.92 -11.46
N LYS A 163 11.06 6.01 -12.16
CA LYS A 163 12.31 6.76 -11.94
C LYS A 163 12.32 7.41 -10.56
N GLY A 164 11.23 8.06 -10.21
CA GLY A 164 11.09 8.72 -8.92
C GLY A 164 11.15 7.74 -7.75
N ILE A 165 10.45 6.60 -7.85
CA ILE A 165 10.49 5.61 -6.78
C ILE A 165 11.85 4.91 -6.67
N ALA A 166 12.50 4.61 -7.81
CA ALA A 166 13.82 4.01 -7.82
C ALA A 166 14.88 4.94 -7.19
N GLU A 167 14.81 6.26 -7.46
CA GLU A 167 15.65 7.26 -6.81
C GLU A 167 15.50 7.24 -5.29
N GLN A 168 14.26 7.25 -4.78
CA GLN A 168 14.00 7.25 -3.34
C GLN A 168 14.45 5.93 -2.67
N LEU A 169 14.24 4.79 -3.32
CA LEU A 169 14.71 3.49 -2.82
C LEU A 169 16.24 3.42 -2.79
N ALA A 170 16.92 3.87 -3.85
CA ALA A 170 18.38 3.94 -3.90
C ALA A 170 18.94 4.86 -2.81
N ALA A 171 18.31 6.03 -2.59
CA ALA A 171 18.69 6.96 -1.52
C ALA A 171 18.49 6.37 -0.11
N ALA A 172 17.57 5.41 0.05
CA ALA A 172 17.36 4.68 1.29
C ALA A 172 18.31 3.47 1.47
N GLY A 173 19.16 3.18 0.46
CA GLY A 173 20.18 2.12 0.52
C GLY A 173 19.79 0.80 -0.15
N TYR A 174 18.63 0.72 -0.79
CA TYR A 174 18.23 -0.47 -1.54
C TYR A 174 19.06 -0.65 -2.82
N THR A 175 19.26 -1.89 -3.19
CA THR A 175 19.93 -2.33 -4.43
C THR A 175 19.03 -3.21 -5.27
N ASP A 176 19.49 -3.64 -6.44
CA ASP A 176 18.75 -4.52 -7.36
C ASP A 176 17.33 -4.03 -7.65
N ILE A 177 17.18 -2.69 -7.75
CA ILE A 177 15.89 -2.04 -7.98
C ILE A 177 15.46 -2.28 -9.43
N ARG A 178 14.31 -2.93 -9.61
CA ARG A 178 13.77 -3.23 -10.94
C ARG A 178 12.26 -3.03 -11.00
N ARG A 179 11.73 -2.79 -12.20
CA ARG A 179 10.29 -2.96 -12.44
C ARG A 179 9.93 -4.43 -12.22
N ALA A 180 8.81 -4.66 -11.57
CA ALA A 180 8.26 -5.97 -11.31
C ALA A 180 6.92 -6.16 -12.03
N GLN A 181 6.60 -7.41 -12.33
CA GLN A 181 5.31 -7.82 -12.90
C GLN A 181 4.67 -8.87 -11.98
N LEU A 182 3.35 -9.00 -12.07
CA LEU A 182 2.64 -10.03 -11.31
C LEU A 182 3.26 -11.41 -11.55
N GLY A 183 3.61 -12.09 -10.46
CA GLY A 183 4.14 -13.46 -10.52
C GLY A 183 5.58 -13.61 -11.02
N ASP A 184 6.34 -12.52 -11.23
CA ASP A 184 7.72 -12.57 -11.71
C ASP A 184 8.76 -12.69 -10.57
N SER A 185 8.31 -12.81 -9.33
CA SER A 185 9.21 -13.03 -8.20
C SER A 185 9.79 -14.44 -8.23
N SER A 186 11.09 -14.58 -7.94
CA SER A 186 11.72 -15.88 -7.71
C SER A 186 11.28 -16.55 -6.40
N ASP A 187 10.73 -15.80 -5.46
CA ASP A 187 10.14 -16.34 -4.24
C ASP A 187 8.64 -16.59 -4.44
N PRO A 188 8.19 -17.87 -4.45
CA PRO A 188 6.81 -18.22 -4.75
C PRO A 188 5.81 -17.73 -3.70
N ARG A 189 6.27 -17.34 -2.50
CA ARG A 189 5.38 -16.87 -1.43
C ARG A 189 4.72 -15.54 -1.75
N PHE A 190 5.26 -14.74 -2.65
CA PHE A 190 4.60 -13.52 -3.08
C PHE A 190 3.25 -13.80 -3.76
N SER A 191 3.07 -14.97 -4.39
CA SER A 191 1.79 -15.36 -4.98
C SER A 191 0.63 -15.44 -3.97
N GLU A 192 0.94 -15.57 -2.68
CA GLU A 192 -0.07 -15.62 -1.62
C GLU A 192 -0.68 -14.25 -1.30
N VAL A 193 0.02 -13.16 -1.62
CA VAL A 193 -0.37 -11.77 -1.32
C VAL A 193 -0.64 -10.93 -2.57
N GLU A 194 -0.25 -11.42 -3.73
CA GLU A 194 -0.47 -10.75 -5.02
C GLU A 194 -1.82 -11.14 -5.62
N SER A 195 -2.44 -10.21 -6.32
CA SER A 195 -3.66 -10.47 -7.09
C SER A 195 -3.71 -9.58 -8.33
N GLU A 196 -4.26 -10.09 -9.42
CA GLU A 196 -4.37 -9.39 -10.70
C GLU A 196 -5.03 -8.01 -10.57
N GLY A 197 -6.11 -7.91 -9.79
CA GLY A 197 -6.82 -6.64 -9.60
C GLY A 197 -6.00 -5.55 -8.93
N ARG A 198 -4.94 -5.91 -8.20
CA ARG A 198 -4.02 -4.94 -7.59
C ARG A 198 -2.83 -4.58 -8.47
N TRP A 199 -2.56 -5.37 -9.51
CA TRP A 199 -1.44 -5.16 -10.42
C TRP A 199 -1.83 -4.52 -11.76
N THR A 200 -3.10 -4.63 -12.15
CA THR A 200 -3.58 -4.09 -13.43
C THR A 200 -3.37 -2.57 -13.50
N ASN A 201 -2.64 -2.12 -14.52
CA ASN A 201 -2.29 -0.72 -14.76
C ASN A 201 -1.49 -0.07 -13.60
N CYS A 202 -0.77 -0.86 -12.82
CA CYS A 202 0.02 -0.40 -11.69
C CYS A 202 1.51 -0.56 -11.93
N LEU A 203 2.29 0.20 -11.20
CA LEU A 203 3.73 0.11 -11.12
C LEU A 203 4.10 -0.90 -10.03
N GLY A 204 4.67 -2.03 -10.42
CA GLY A 204 5.35 -2.94 -9.52
C GLY A 204 6.84 -2.62 -9.45
N VAL A 205 7.40 -2.67 -8.26
CA VAL A 205 8.84 -2.53 -8.03
C VAL A 205 9.32 -3.60 -7.07
N ASP A 206 10.49 -4.11 -7.35
CA ASP A 206 11.21 -5.11 -6.55
C ASP A 206 12.61 -4.59 -6.27
N CYS A 207 13.06 -4.70 -5.02
CA CYS A 207 14.39 -4.25 -4.61
C CYS A 207 14.90 -5.05 -3.41
N LYS A 208 16.20 -4.98 -3.14
CA LYS A 208 16.84 -5.73 -2.05
C LYS A 208 17.56 -4.82 -1.08
N ARG A 209 17.62 -5.27 0.16
CA ARG A 209 18.62 -4.79 1.11
C ARG A 209 19.95 -5.50 0.80
N PRO A 210 21.08 -4.77 0.58
CA PRO A 210 22.40 -5.37 0.38
C PRO A 210 22.91 -6.13 1.61
#